data_b2cb9143897b28d8f8b28d92bc261071
#
_entry.id   b2cb9143897b28d8f8b28d92bc261071
#
_cell.length_a   1.000
_cell.length_b   1.000
_cell.length_c   1.000
_cell.angle_alpha   90.00
_cell.angle_beta   90.00
_cell.angle_gamma   90.00
#
_symmetry.space_group_name_H-M   'P 1'
#
loop_
_entity.id
_entity.type
_entity.pdbx_description
1 polymer ?
#
loop_
_entity_poly.entity_id
_entity_poly.type
_entity_poly.pdbx_seq_one_letter_code
_entity_poly.pdbx_strand_id
1 'polypeptide(L)'
;MRLGFDAKRIFHNQSGLGNYGRDLVRILFDNNKKIKYVLFNPKKQNKIKWNIDKKIIESNPKGIWKYFSSLWRQGPINKEIKKNKIDIYHGLSAELPFRIKSKSIVTVHDLIFYRFPELYNPIDVLIHKIKIKHAVNNATRIVAISKQTKKDLISFLKVDKLSLIHI
;
A
#
# COMPACT_ATOMS: atom_id res chain seq x y z
N MET A 1 -5.39 13.56 -13.51
CA MET A 1 -4.98 12.96 -12.24
C MET A 1 -4.36 11.59 -12.49
N ARG A 2 -3.33 11.22 -11.72
CA ARG A 2 -2.64 9.93 -11.79
C ARG A 2 -2.61 9.28 -10.41
N LEU A 3 -3.12 8.07 -10.31
CA LEU A 3 -3.13 7.27 -9.09
C LEU A 3 -2.05 6.19 -9.18
N GLY A 4 -1.23 6.10 -8.15
CA GLY A 4 -0.23 5.05 -7.99
C GLY A 4 -0.61 4.09 -6.86
N PHE A 5 -0.39 2.79 -7.04
CA PHE A 5 -0.72 1.77 -6.04
C PHE A 5 0.47 0.89 -5.74
N ASP A 6 0.70 0.58 -4.46
CA ASP A 6 1.56 -0.54 -4.10
C ASP A 6 0.92 -1.85 -4.55
N ALA A 7 1.45 -2.44 -5.59
CA ALA A 7 0.86 -3.61 -6.21
C ALA A 7 1.45 -4.96 -5.75
N LYS A 8 2.28 -4.98 -4.69
CA LYS A 8 2.85 -6.23 -4.17
C LYS A 8 1.75 -7.26 -3.87
N ARG A 9 0.72 -6.85 -3.14
CA ARG A 9 -0.36 -7.77 -2.75
C ARG A 9 -1.25 -8.14 -3.93
N ILE A 10 -1.46 -7.22 -4.87
CA ILE A 10 -2.24 -7.45 -6.09
C ILE A 10 -1.71 -8.65 -6.88
N PHE A 11 -0.40 -8.69 -7.13
CA PHE A 11 0.23 -9.70 -7.98
C PHE A 11 0.81 -10.90 -7.25
N HIS A 12 0.99 -10.82 -5.92
CA HIS A 12 1.74 -11.83 -5.18
C HIS A 12 0.99 -12.39 -3.96
N ASN A 13 -0.29 -12.05 -3.77
CA ASN A 13 -1.08 -12.52 -2.64
C ASN A 13 -2.46 -13.02 -3.08
N GLN A 14 -2.77 -14.28 -2.77
CA GLN A 14 -4.05 -14.94 -3.10
C GLN A 14 -5.12 -14.75 -2.03
N SER A 15 -4.76 -14.25 -0.84
CA SER A 15 -5.70 -14.04 0.25
C SER A 15 -6.51 -12.74 0.11
N GLY A 16 -7.33 -12.43 1.11
CA GLY A 16 -8.17 -11.24 1.18
C GLY A 16 -7.44 -9.93 0.89
N LEU A 17 -6.17 -9.77 1.33
CA LEU A 17 -5.36 -8.59 1.03
C LEU A 17 -5.15 -8.37 -0.47
N GLY A 18 -4.91 -9.46 -1.22
CA GLY A 18 -4.74 -9.39 -2.66
C GLY A 18 -6.07 -9.13 -3.38
N ASN A 19 -7.15 -9.79 -2.94
CA ASN A 19 -8.50 -9.58 -3.48
C ASN A 19 -8.94 -8.14 -3.29
N TYR A 20 -8.79 -7.59 -2.08
CA TYR A 20 -9.08 -6.18 -1.81
C TYR A 20 -8.36 -5.24 -2.80
N GLY A 21 -7.06 -5.43 -3.01
CA GLY A 21 -6.30 -4.58 -3.92
C GLY A 21 -6.76 -4.69 -5.37
N ARG A 22 -7.05 -5.89 -5.85
CA ARG A 22 -7.57 -6.14 -7.22
C ARG A 22 -8.95 -5.52 -7.42
N ASP A 23 -9.87 -5.73 -6.48
CA ASP A 23 -11.23 -5.22 -6.55
C ASP A 23 -11.24 -3.69 -6.45
N LEU A 24 -10.46 -3.10 -5.53
CA LEU A 24 -10.37 -1.65 -5.41
C LEU A 24 -9.88 -1.00 -6.71
N VAL A 25 -8.79 -1.51 -7.30
CA VAL A 25 -8.26 -0.94 -8.55
C VAL A 25 -9.25 -1.12 -9.69
N ARG A 26 -9.90 -2.29 -9.80
CA ARG A 26 -10.92 -2.56 -10.83
C ARG A 26 -12.09 -1.59 -10.71
N ILE A 27 -12.68 -1.47 -9.51
CA ILE A 27 -13.84 -0.60 -9.27
C ILE A 27 -13.49 0.87 -9.55
N LEU A 28 -12.32 1.33 -9.09
CA LEU A 28 -11.89 2.69 -9.35
C LEU A 28 -11.68 2.96 -10.85
N PHE A 29 -11.07 2.01 -11.57
CA PHE A 29 -10.83 2.12 -13.00
C PHE A 29 -12.15 2.13 -13.79
N ASP A 30 -13.07 1.22 -13.48
CA ASP A 30 -14.35 1.09 -14.19
C ASP A 30 -15.21 2.37 -14.04
N ASN A 31 -15.17 2.98 -12.86
CA ASN A 31 -15.92 4.20 -12.57
C ASN A 31 -15.20 5.50 -13.03
N ASN A 32 -13.88 5.46 -13.26
CA ASN A 32 -13.09 6.69 -13.53
C ASN A 32 -12.04 6.46 -14.61
N LYS A 33 -12.45 6.08 -15.82
CA LYS A 33 -11.55 5.77 -16.95
C LYS A 33 -10.69 6.95 -17.45
N LYS A 34 -11.02 8.18 -17.04
CA LYS A 34 -10.24 9.41 -17.36
C LYS A 34 -8.98 9.53 -16.48
N ILE A 35 -8.91 8.82 -15.36
CA ILE A 35 -7.75 8.80 -14.47
C ILE A 35 -6.71 7.82 -15.01
N LYS A 36 -5.43 8.14 -14.86
CA LYS A 36 -4.33 7.22 -15.18
C LYS A 36 -3.95 6.42 -13.93
N TYR A 37 -3.87 5.11 -14.08
CA TYR A 37 -3.55 4.17 -13.01
C TYR A 37 -2.17 3.57 -13.22
N VAL A 38 -1.34 3.57 -12.17
CA VAL A 38 0.00 2.99 -12.19
C VAL A 38 0.15 2.01 -11.03
N LEU A 39 0.46 0.76 -11.35
CA LEU A 39 0.68 -0.30 -10.39
C LEU A 39 2.18 -0.53 -10.18
N PHE A 40 2.69 -0.21 -9.02
CA PHE A 40 4.09 -0.41 -8.66
C PHE A 40 4.30 -1.85 -8.17
N ASN A 41 4.70 -2.73 -9.09
CA ASN A 41 4.92 -4.14 -8.81
C ASN A 41 6.41 -4.40 -8.50
N PRO A 42 6.75 -4.87 -7.29
CA PRO A 42 8.15 -5.06 -6.89
C PRO A 42 8.85 -6.23 -7.59
N LYS A 43 8.09 -7.14 -8.23
CA LYS A 43 8.63 -8.31 -8.93
C LYS A 43 7.98 -8.44 -10.29
N LYS A 44 8.79 -8.72 -11.33
CA LYS A 44 8.31 -8.84 -12.71
C LYS A 44 7.48 -10.11 -12.93
N GLN A 45 7.81 -11.20 -12.25
CA GLN A 45 7.05 -12.45 -12.34
C GLN A 45 5.85 -12.40 -11.41
N ASN A 46 4.67 -12.35 -11.97
CA ASN A 46 3.41 -12.34 -11.23
C ASN A 46 3.05 -13.76 -10.79
N LYS A 47 2.78 -13.95 -9.49
CA LYS A 47 2.25 -15.22 -8.97
C LYS A 47 0.77 -15.42 -9.34
N ILE A 48 0.08 -14.33 -9.61
CA ILE A 48 -1.35 -14.31 -9.92
C ILE A 48 -1.52 -13.71 -11.31
N LYS A 49 -2.17 -14.48 -12.19
CA LYS A 49 -2.64 -13.97 -13.47
C LYS A 49 -3.90 -13.14 -13.21
N TRP A 50 -3.76 -11.85 -13.19
CA TRP A 50 -4.88 -10.92 -13.10
C TRP A 50 -5.01 -10.20 -14.45
N ASN A 51 -6.16 -10.34 -15.08
CA ASN A 51 -6.43 -9.69 -16.36
C ASN A 51 -6.67 -8.20 -16.12
N ILE A 52 -5.69 -7.40 -16.46
CA ILE A 52 -5.69 -5.95 -16.26
C ILE A 52 -5.98 -5.28 -17.58
N ASP A 53 -6.81 -4.23 -17.58
CA ASP A 53 -7.00 -3.38 -18.75
C ASP A 53 -5.64 -2.79 -19.19
N LYS A 54 -5.37 -2.82 -20.50
CA LYS A 54 -4.12 -2.36 -21.12
C LYS A 54 -3.82 -0.87 -20.84
N LYS A 55 -4.80 -0.09 -20.40
CA LYS A 55 -4.64 1.32 -20.00
C LYS A 55 -4.03 1.50 -18.62
N ILE A 56 -4.02 0.44 -17.80
CA ILE A 56 -3.36 0.45 -16.48
C ILE A 56 -1.88 0.13 -16.68
N ILE A 57 -1.03 1.02 -16.21
CA ILE A 57 0.43 0.91 -16.38
C ILE A 57 1.01 0.09 -15.23
N GLU A 58 1.78 -0.96 -15.54
CA GLU A 58 2.60 -1.65 -14.55
C GLU A 58 4.02 -1.08 -14.55
N SER A 59 4.54 -0.74 -13.37
CA SER A 59 5.89 -0.22 -13.14
C SER A 59 6.67 -1.15 -12.23
N ASN A 60 7.80 -1.66 -12.73
CA ASN A 60 8.67 -2.61 -12.02
C ASN A 60 10.03 -1.99 -11.71
N PRO A 61 10.74 -2.48 -10.68
CA PRO A 61 12.12 -2.06 -10.39
C PRO A 61 13.07 -2.38 -11.56
N LYS A 62 14.04 -1.49 -11.77
CA LYS A 62 15.07 -1.61 -12.81
C LYS A 62 16.46 -1.78 -12.20
N GLY A 63 17.41 -2.27 -13.01
CA GLY A 63 18.80 -2.45 -12.58
C GLY A 63 18.91 -3.35 -11.34
N ILE A 64 19.76 -2.98 -10.40
CA ILE A 64 20.01 -3.71 -9.15
C ILE A 64 18.76 -3.89 -8.29
N TRP A 65 17.79 -2.99 -8.38
CA TRP A 65 16.56 -3.04 -7.59
C TRP A 65 15.64 -4.23 -7.93
N LYS A 66 15.88 -4.93 -9.04
CA LYS A 66 15.20 -6.19 -9.37
C LYS A 66 15.46 -7.27 -8.32
N TYR A 67 16.67 -7.26 -7.74
CA TYR A 67 17.10 -8.23 -6.73
C TYR A 67 16.71 -7.80 -5.31
N PHE A 68 16.62 -6.50 -5.05
CA PHE A 68 16.31 -5.92 -3.74
C PHE A 68 14.91 -5.29 -3.69
N SER A 69 13.90 -6.06 -4.12
CA SER A 69 12.54 -5.56 -4.29
C SER A 69 11.88 -5.04 -3.01
N SER A 70 12.22 -5.59 -1.85
CA SER A 70 11.72 -5.11 -0.55
C SER A 70 12.30 -3.74 -0.21
N LEU A 71 13.60 -3.54 -0.43
CA LEU A 71 14.28 -2.25 -0.23
C LEU A 71 13.81 -1.21 -1.26
N TRP A 72 13.58 -1.64 -2.51
CA TRP A 72 13.04 -0.74 -3.54
C TRP A 72 11.74 -0.06 -3.10
N ARG A 73 10.83 -0.80 -2.48
CA ARG A 73 9.55 -0.28 -1.98
C ARG A 73 9.70 0.72 -0.83
N GLN A 74 10.82 0.69 -0.09
CA GLN A 74 11.02 1.56 1.08
C GLN A 74 11.41 2.99 0.70
N GLY A 75 12.12 3.20 -0.41
CA GLY A 75 12.58 4.54 -0.79
C GLY A 75 12.86 4.72 -2.28
N PRO A 76 13.64 3.86 -2.95
CA PRO A 76 13.98 4.01 -4.38
C PRO A 76 12.78 4.09 -5.32
N ILE A 77 11.64 3.53 -4.97
CA ILE A 77 10.36 3.65 -5.69
C ILE A 77 9.95 5.12 -5.91
N ASN A 78 10.38 6.06 -5.06
CA ASN A 78 10.07 7.48 -5.20
C ASN A 78 10.55 8.06 -6.55
N LYS A 79 11.63 7.52 -7.14
CA LYS A 79 12.08 7.90 -8.49
C LYS A 79 11.01 7.57 -9.54
N GLU A 80 10.43 6.38 -9.45
CA GLU A 80 9.36 5.95 -10.37
C GLU A 80 8.04 6.68 -10.08
N ILE A 81 7.70 6.97 -8.83
CA ILE A 81 6.54 7.79 -8.44
C ILE A 81 6.66 9.17 -9.07
N LYS A 82 7.81 9.83 -8.94
CA LYS A 82 8.10 11.14 -9.55
C LYS A 82 8.06 11.08 -11.07
N LYS A 83 8.72 10.08 -11.69
CA LYS A 83 8.77 9.89 -13.15
C LYS A 83 7.38 9.72 -13.75
N ASN A 84 6.51 8.95 -13.09
CA ASN A 84 5.13 8.75 -13.51
C ASN A 84 4.21 9.92 -13.12
N LYS A 85 4.72 10.96 -12.46
CA LYS A 85 3.97 12.16 -12.03
C LYS A 85 2.72 11.75 -11.23
N ILE A 86 2.90 10.90 -10.22
CA ILE A 86 1.80 10.41 -9.38
C ILE A 86 1.31 11.53 -8.48
N ASP A 87 0.02 11.83 -8.56
CA ASP A 87 -0.65 12.83 -7.72
C ASP A 87 -0.99 12.24 -6.33
N ILE A 88 -1.51 11.01 -6.32
CA ILE A 88 -1.87 10.29 -5.10
C ILE A 88 -1.29 8.88 -5.17
N TYR A 89 -0.56 8.49 -4.13
CA TYR A 89 -0.05 7.14 -3.95
C TYR A 89 -0.84 6.39 -2.88
N HIS A 90 -1.27 5.16 -3.17
CA HIS A 90 -2.03 4.34 -2.25
C HIS A 90 -1.25 3.10 -1.81
N GLY A 91 -0.84 3.08 -0.54
CA GLY A 91 -0.29 1.90 0.12
C GLY A 91 -1.42 0.96 0.56
N LEU A 92 -1.58 -0.16 -0.14
CA LEU A 92 -2.72 -1.08 0.05
C LEU A 92 -2.62 -1.99 1.29
N SER A 93 -1.49 -1.99 1.99
CA SER A 93 -1.24 -2.90 3.13
C SER A 93 -0.36 -2.28 4.22
N ALA A 94 -0.80 -1.14 4.76
CA ALA A 94 -0.15 -0.44 5.87
C ALA A 94 1.34 -0.11 5.65
N GLU A 95 1.77 0.07 4.41
CA GLU A 95 3.15 0.43 4.07
C GLU A 95 3.18 1.64 3.13
N LEU A 96 4.08 2.59 3.41
CA LEU A 96 4.41 3.71 2.54
C LEU A 96 5.92 3.81 2.33
N PRO A 97 6.38 4.28 1.17
CA PRO A 97 7.79 4.61 0.96
C PRO A 97 8.26 5.72 1.92
N PHE A 98 9.48 5.61 2.43
CA PHE A 98 10.09 6.70 3.18
C PHE A 98 10.24 7.94 2.29
N ARG A 99 10.01 9.13 2.87
CA ARG A 99 10.15 10.44 2.18
C ARG A 99 9.27 10.57 0.93
N ILE A 100 8.10 9.96 0.93
CA ILE A 100 7.11 10.15 -0.15
C ILE A 100 6.69 11.62 -0.20
N LYS A 101 6.67 12.22 -1.41
CA LYS A 101 6.31 13.64 -1.62
C LYS A 101 4.89 13.83 -2.19
N SER A 102 4.34 12.82 -2.85
CA SER A 102 2.96 12.87 -3.33
C SER A 102 1.97 12.73 -2.17
N LYS A 103 0.76 13.24 -2.34
CA LYS A 103 -0.34 12.90 -1.42
C LYS A 103 -0.45 11.39 -1.31
N SER A 104 -0.75 10.89 -0.13
CA SER A 104 -0.76 9.44 0.10
C SER A 104 -1.95 8.98 0.92
N ILE A 105 -2.44 7.82 0.55
CA ILE A 105 -3.47 7.08 1.28
C ILE A 105 -2.84 5.77 1.74
N VAL A 106 -3.18 5.31 2.92
CA VAL A 106 -2.78 3.98 3.37
C VAL A 106 -4.01 3.21 3.87
N THR A 107 -4.17 1.97 3.41
CA THR A 107 -5.17 1.06 3.97
C THR A 107 -4.54 0.19 5.04
N VAL A 108 -5.18 0.20 6.22
CA VAL A 108 -4.81 -0.64 7.36
C VAL A 108 -5.90 -1.69 7.54
N HIS A 109 -5.50 -2.97 7.42
CA HIS A 109 -6.41 -4.10 7.54
C HIS A 109 -6.61 -4.52 8.99
N ASP A 110 -5.52 -4.63 9.74
CA ASP A 110 -5.54 -4.97 11.16
C ASP A 110 -4.31 -4.41 11.88
N LEU A 111 -4.31 -4.52 13.21
CA LEU A 111 -3.17 -4.24 14.07
C LEU A 111 -2.87 -5.45 14.97
N ILE A 112 -2.95 -6.64 14.41
CA ILE A 112 -2.79 -7.90 15.15
C ILE A 112 -1.43 -7.97 15.87
N PHE A 113 -0.36 -7.43 15.27
CA PHE A 113 0.98 -7.34 15.89
C PHE A 113 1.05 -6.43 17.12
N TYR A 114 0.06 -5.55 17.31
CA TYR A 114 -0.08 -4.76 18.53
C TYR A 114 -0.92 -5.47 19.57
N ARG A 115 -1.97 -6.21 19.15
CA ARG A 115 -2.89 -6.91 20.06
C ARG A 115 -2.32 -8.17 20.63
N PHE A 116 -1.67 -8.97 19.79
CA PHE A 116 -1.20 -10.33 20.12
C PHE A 116 0.25 -10.50 19.64
N PRO A 117 1.20 -9.69 20.15
CA PRO A 117 2.59 -9.74 19.71
C PRO A 117 3.24 -11.10 20.02
N GLU A 118 2.77 -11.80 21.05
CA GLU A 118 3.26 -13.11 21.48
C GLU A 118 3.03 -14.22 20.46
N LEU A 119 2.11 -14.03 19.50
CA LEU A 119 1.83 -15.01 18.45
C LEU A 119 2.83 -14.94 17.27
N TYR A 120 3.77 -14.00 17.31
CA TYR A 120 4.66 -13.71 16.19
C TYR A 120 6.11 -13.64 16.63
N ASN A 121 7.02 -13.82 15.66
CA ASN A 121 8.44 -13.60 15.92
C ASN A 121 8.68 -12.14 16.35
N PRO A 122 9.42 -11.88 17.45
CA PRO A 122 9.66 -10.52 17.97
C PRO A 122 10.25 -9.55 16.94
N ILE A 123 11.13 -10.04 16.05
CA ILE A 123 11.75 -9.22 15.00
C ILE A 123 10.67 -8.79 13.97
N ASP A 124 9.79 -9.72 13.59
CA ASP A 124 8.69 -9.39 12.65
C ASP A 124 7.73 -8.39 13.27
N VAL A 125 7.38 -8.56 14.55
CA VAL A 125 6.56 -7.60 15.32
C VAL A 125 7.19 -6.21 15.29
N LEU A 126 8.49 -6.11 15.57
CA LEU A 126 9.20 -4.83 15.57
C LEU A 126 9.18 -4.18 14.16
N ILE A 127 9.49 -4.96 13.13
CA ILE A 127 9.48 -4.48 11.74
C ILE A 127 8.08 -3.98 11.33
N HIS A 128 7.03 -4.75 11.66
CA HIS A 128 5.65 -4.36 11.35
C HIS A 128 5.23 -3.10 12.12
N LYS A 129 5.57 -2.98 13.40
CA LYS A 129 5.30 -1.80 14.21
C LYS A 129 5.97 -0.55 13.65
N ILE A 130 7.25 -0.65 13.24
CA ILE A 130 7.98 0.47 12.62
C ILE A 130 7.30 0.90 11.30
N LYS A 131 6.98 -0.07 10.43
CA LYS A 131 6.38 0.21 9.11
C LYS A 131 5.01 0.86 9.23
N ILE A 132 4.13 0.30 10.06
CA ILE A 132 2.78 0.84 10.21
C ILE A 132 2.80 2.22 10.88
N LYS A 133 3.64 2.42 11.90
CA LYS A 133 3.83 3.73 12.54
C LYS A 133 4.32 4.77 11.54
N HIS A 134 5.32 4.40 10.70
CA HIS A 134 5.78 5.27 9.62
C HIS A 134 4.63 5.60 8.64
N ALA A 135 3.89 4.59 8.20
CA ALA A 135 2.83 4.75 7.21
C ALA A 135 1.71 5.68 7.72
N VAL A 136 1.20 5.47 8.93
CA VAL A 136 0.11 6.27 9.48
C VAL A 136 0.54 7.71 9.80
N ASN A 137 1.79 7.93 10.23
CA ASN A 137 2.29 9.27 10.54
C ASN A 137 2.57 10.11 9.29
N ASN A 138 2.75 9.48 8.12
CA ASN A 138 3.10 10.16 6.87
C ASN A 138 1.98 10.12 5.82
N ALA A 139 0.92 9.37 6.04
CA ALA A 139 -0.21 9.32 5.14
C ALA A 139 -1.07 10.59 5.23
N THR A 140 -1.52 11.11 4.08
CA THR A 140 -2.50 12.19 4.03
C THR A 140 -3.87 11.72 4.54
N ARG A 141 -4.23 10.46 4.27
CA ARG A 141 -5.45 9.82 4.76
C ARG A 141 -5.19 8.34 5.05
N ILE A 142 -5.91 7.82 6.03
CA ILE A 142 -5.80 6.42 6.46
C ILE A 142 -7.17 5.78 6.31
N VAL A 143 -7.23 4.65 5.60
CA VAL A 143 -8.43 3.84 5.45
C VAL A 143 -8.38 2.69 6.45
N ALA A 144 -9.34 2.63 7.37
CA ALA A 144 -9.55 1.53 8.29
C ALA A 144 -10.68 0.64 7.77
N ILE A 145 -10.41 -0.63 7.48
CA ILE A 145 -11.38 -1.55 6.87
C ILE A 145 -12.45 -2.07 7.84
N SER A 146 -12.32 -1.76 9.13
CA SER A 146 -13.31 -2.16 10.15
C SER A 146 -13.34 -1.18 11.31
N LYS A 147 -14.48 -1.19 12.04
CA LYS A 147 -14.61 -0.44 13.29
C LYS A 147 -13.54 -0.81 14.32
N GLN A 148 -13.14 -2.09 14.36
CA GLN A 148 -12.09 -2.57 15.25
C GLN A 148 -10.72 -1.98 14.84
N THR A 149 -10.36 -2.04 13.55
CA THR A 149 -9.12 -1.45 13.05
C THR A 149 -9.05 0.05 13.34
N LYS A 150 -10.18 0.77 13.19
CA LYS A 150 -10.28 2.20 13.55
C LYS A 150 -10.00 2.43 15.02
N LYS A 151 -10.62 1.64 15.93
CA LYS A 151 -10.39 1.74 17.38
C LYS A 151 -8.90 1.49 17.71
N ASP A 152 -8.30 0.48 17.10
CA ASP A 152 -6.91 0.10 17.32
C ASP A 152 -5.94 1.18 16.85
N LEU A 153 -6.16 1.78 15.68
CA LEU A 153 -5.38 2.91 15.18
C LEU A 153 -5.38 4.09 16.17
N ILE A 154 -6.54 4.41 16.74
CA ILE A 154 -6.67 5.48 17.72
C ILE A 154 -5.98 5.10 19.03
N SER A 155 -6.20 3.89 19.54
CA SER A 155 -5.70 3.49 20.86
C SER A 155 -4.19 3.23 20.87
N PHE A 156 -3.65 2.48 19.89
CA PHE A 156 -2.25 2.10 19.86
C PHE A 156 -1.34 3.15 19.21
N LEU A 157 -1.82 3.82 18.17
CA LEU A 157 -0.99 4.72 17.34
C LEU A 157 -1.37 6.19 17.48
N LYS A 158 -2.41 6.51 18.29
CA LYS A 158 -2.89 7.88 18.54
C LYS A 158 -3.22 8.65 17.25
N VAL A 159 -3.72 7.93 16.24
CA VAL A 159 -4.09 8.54 14.97
C VAL A 159 -5.28 9.48 15.16
N ASP A 160 -5.20 10.68 14.56
CA ASP A 160 -6.28 11.65 14.59
C ASP A 160 -7.50 11.11 13.82
N LYS A 161 -8.68 11.25 14.46
CA LYS A 161 -9.97 10.84 13.87
C LYS A 161 -10.28 11.52 12.53
N LEU A 162 -9.82 12.75 12.33
CA LEU A 162 -10.02 13.52 11.10
C LEU A 162 -9.20 12.99 9.90
N SER A 163 -8.12 12.27 10.15
CA SER A 163 -7.31 11.62 9.11
C SER A 163 -7.82 10.24 8.72
N LEU A 164 -8.80 9.69 9.48
CA LEU A 164 -9.33 8.34 9.30
C LEU A 164 -10.59 8.33 8.44
N ILE A 165 -10.55 7.49 7.40
CA ILE A 165 -11.71 7.08 6.62
C ILE A 165 -12.08 5.66 7.06
N HIS A 166 -13.34 5.44 7.41
CA HIS A 166 -13.86 4.11 7.71
C HIS A 166 -14.80 3.68 6.60
N ILE A 167 -14.59 2.48 6.07
CA ILE A 167 -15.42 1.82 5.06
C ILE A 167 -16.07 0.58 5.66
#